data_f65b5be457ee1a3f1d4abfa344741d1d
#
_entry.id   f65b5be457ee1a3f1d4abfa344741d1d
#
_cell.length_a   1.000
_cell.length_b   1.000
_cell.length_c   1.000
_cell.angle_alpha   90.00
_cell.angle_beta   90.00
_cell.angle_gamma   90.00
#
_symmetry.space_group_name_H-M   'P 1'
#
loop_
_entity.id
_entity.type
_entity.pdbx_description
1 polymer ?
#
loop_
_entity_poly.entity_id
_entity_poly.type
_entity_poly.pdbx_seq_one_letter_code
_entity_poly.pdbx_strand_id
1 'polypeptide(L)'
;NICKMPRQTGKSTTVVSYLLHYAVFNDNVNIAILANKASTARDLLQRLQLAYENLPKWMQQGIISWNKGSLELENGSKISSNSTSSSAVRGGSYNVIFLDEFAFIPNHIADDFFASVYPTISSGQSTKVIIVSTPRGMNHFYRMWHDAERGKNEYVPTDVHWSEVPGRDATWREQTISNTSEQQFKVEFECEFLGSVNTLINPAKLKNFVYENPIKRNAGLDVYEDPKEENSYLITVDVARGLGNDYSAFIVFDITNFPYKVIAKYRNNEIKPMLFPSVIYEVAKGYNDAWLLVEVNDIGDQVANILHFDLEYDNILMCAMRGRAGQIVGSGFSGKKSQLGVRTTAAVKKLGCSNLKTLMEDDKLLTVDYDIISELTTFAQKHNSFEAEEGCNDDLAMCLVIFSWLVAQDYFKEMTDNDVRKRIYEEQKNQIEQDMSPFGFIADGLDDYNVTVDEETGDRWIFAGQKNENNALEVWNVDEYGDRSYMWNYR
;
A
#
# COMPACT_ATOMS: atom_id res chain seq x y z
N ASN A 1 6.22 -11.85 -25.49
CA ASN A 1 7.30 -12.55 -24.78
C ASN A 1 7.84 -11.63 -23.68
N ILE A 2 8.19 -12.22 -22.54
CA ILE A 2 8.91 -11.54 -21.45
C ILE A 2 10.21 -12.31 -21.19
N CYS A 3 11.35 -11.59 -21.25
CA CYS A 3 12.66 -12.23 -21.21
C CYS A 3 13.47 -11.70 -20.01
N LYS A 4 13.80 -12.61 -19.11
CA LYS A 4 14.66 -12.35 -17.94
C LYS A 4 16.07 -12.87 -18.29
N MET A 5 17.01 -11.95 -18.46
CA MET A 5 18.34 -12.31 -18.98
C MET A 5 19.46 -11.55 -18.28
N PRO A 6 20.61 -12.20 -18.02
CA PRO A 6 21.78 -11.57 -17.44
C PRO A 6 22.33 -10.41 -18.25
N ARG A 7 23.15 -9.59 -17.63
CA ARG A 7 23.90 -8.56 -18.37
C ARG A 7 24.87 -9.17 -19.37
N GLN A 8 25.08 -8.45 -20.49
CA GLN A 8 26.06 -8.82 -21.55
C GLN A 8 25.84 -10.21 -22.15
N THR A 9 24.59 -10.66 -22.26
CA THR A 9 24.21 -11.92 -22.95
C THR A 9 23.88 -11.73 -24.43
N GLY A 10 24.03 -10.50 -24.95
CA GLY A 10 23.60 -10.19 -26.31
C GLY A 10 22.09 -9.98 -26.49
N LYS A 11 21.31 -9.93 -25.40
CA LYS A 11 19.85 -9.82 -25.40
C LYS A 11 19.31 -8.75 -26.34
N SER A 12 19.76 -7.50 -26.20
CA SER A 12 19.32 -6.38 -27.03
C SER A 12 19.77 -6.53 -28.49
N THR A 13 20.95 -7.09 -28.75
CA THR A 13 21.47 -7.33 -30.10
C THR A 13 20.63 -8.39 -30.81
N THR A 14 20.25 -9.48 -30.13
CA THR A 14 19.41 -10.53 -30.69
C THR A 14 18.04 -10.00 -31.08
N VAL A 15 17.39 -9.21 -30.18
CA VAL A 15 16.09 -8.62 -30.50
C VAL A 15 16.19 -7.62 -31.65
N VAL A 16 17.21 -6.76 -31.66
CA VAL A 16 17.46 -5.79 -32.74
C VAL A 16 17.62 -6.52 -34.08
N SER A 17 18.35 -7.62 -34.13
CA SER A 17 18.48 -8.44 -35.34
C SER A 17 17.16 -9.05 -35.80
N TYR A 18 16.34 -9.51 -34.86
CA TYR A 18 14.96 -9.97 -35.14
C TYR A 18 14.10 -8.85 -35.71
N LEU A 19 14.15 -7.64 -35.11
CA LEU A 19 13.36 -6.49 -35.57
C LEU A 19 13.78 -6.07 -36.98
N LEU A 20 15.09 -6.09 -37.29
CA LEU A 20 15.59 -5.82 -38.64
C LEU A 20 15.07 -6.86 -39.63
N HIS A 21 15.20 -8.15 -39.31
CA HIS A 21 14.66 -9.22 -40.14
C HIS A 21 13.18 -9.02 -40.38
N TYR A 22 12.41 -8.71 -39.33
CA TYR A 22 10.97 -8.53 -39.43
C TYR A 22 10.60 -7.34 -40.34
N ALA A 23 11.35 -6.21 -40.25
CA ALA A 23 11.10 -5.03 -41.08
C ALA A 23 11.50 -5.24 -42.56
N VAL A 24 12.56 -6.02 -42.82
CA VAL A 24 13.05 -6.24 -44.19
C VAL A 24 12.16 -7.23 -44.99
N PHE A 25 11.64 -8.26 -44.30
CA PHE A 25 10.88 -9.34 -44.94
C PHE A 25 9.35 -9.23 -44.81
N ASN A 26 8.84 -8.15 -44.19
CA ASN A 26 7.39 -7.87 -44.14
C ASN A 26 7.13 -6.43 -44.56
N ASP A 27 6.06 -6.24 -45.33
CA ASP A 27 5.67 -4.94 -45.83
C ASP A 27 4.78 -4.18 -44.84
N ASN A 28 4.89 -2.85 -44.82
CA ASN A 28 4.02 -1.96 -44.06
C ASN A 28 3.98 -2.25 -42.53
N VAL A 29 5.10 -2.67 -41.94
CA VAL A 29 5.16 -2.94 -40.51
C VAL A 29 5.68 -1.75 -39.72
N ASN A 30 5.01 -1.43 -38.63
CA ASN A 30 5.42 -0.41 -37.67
C ASN A 30 6.02 -1.05 -36.44
N ILE A 31 7.23 -0.63 -36.08
CA ILE A 31 8.00 -1.14 -34.93
C ILE A 31 8.34 0.00 -34.00
N ALA A 32 8.05 -0.14 -32.70
CA ALA A 32 8.50 0.77 -31.67
C ALA A 32 9.62 0.13 -30.85
N ILE A 33 10.76 0.81 -30.72
CA ILE A 33 11.85 0.49 -29.81
C ILE A 33 11.76 1.46 -28.61
N LEU A 34 11.51 0.94 -27.43
CA LEU A 34 11.35 1.71 -26.22
C LEU A 34 12.39 1.28 -25.18
N ALA A 35 12.94 2.22 -24.46
CA ALA A 35 13.89 1.97 -23.36
C ALA A 35 13.63 2.95 -22.21
N ASN A 36 14.25 2.69 -21.06
CA ASN A 36 14.16 3.57 -19.88
C ASN A 36 14.65 5.02 -20.17
N LYS A 37 15.61 5.18 -21.10
CA LYS A 37 16.14 6.48 -21.54
C LYS A 37 16.09 6.61 -23.06
N ALA A 38 15.82 7.82 -23.55
CA ALA A 38 15.79 8.10 -24.98
C ALA A 38 17.17 7.87 -25.66
N SER A 39 18.28 8.07 -24.93
CA SER A 39 19.63 7.75 -25.43
C SER A 39 19.77 6.25 -25.70
N THR A 40 19.36 5.39 -24.76
CA THR A 40 19.43 3.93 -24.90
C THR A 40 18.58 3.45 -26.07
N ALA A 41 17.36 3.99 -26.23
CA ALA A 41 16.50 3.65 -27.38
C ALA A 41 17.14 4.03 -28.72
N ARG A 42 17.78 5.20 -28.79
CA ARG A 42 18.52 5.64 -29.99
C ARG A 42 19.75 4.77 -30.28
N ASP A 43 20.48 4.34 -29.24
CA ASP A 43 21.63 3.44 -29.41
C ASP A 43 21.18 2.08 -29.97
N LEU A 44 20.02 1.56 -29.58
CA LEU A 44 19.42 0.35 -30.14
C LEU A 44 19.06 0.54 -31.63
N LEU A 45 18.45 1.67 -31.99
CA LEU A 45 18.14 1.98 -33.37
C LEU A 45 19.42 2.13 -34.20
N GLN A 46 20.46 2.76 -33.65
CA GLN A 46 21.75 2.89 -34.35
C GLN A 46 22.41 1.52 -34.59
N ARG A 47 22.32 0.59 -33.63
CA ARG A 47 22.77 -0.81 -33.85
C ARG A 47 21.98 -1.49 -34.96
N LEU A 48 20.67 -1.28 -35.02
CA LEU A 48 19.84 -1.78 -36.10
C LEU A 48 20.24 -1.19 -37.46
N GLN A 49 20.49 0.12 -37.51
CA GLN A 49 20.96 0.81 -38.70
C GLN A 49 22.33 0.24 -39.16
N LEU A 50 23.26 0.05 -38.23
CA LEU A 50 24.56 -0.59 -38.55
C LEU A 50 24.40 -2.02 -39.06
N ALA A 51 23.50 -2.80 -38.46
CA ALA A 51 23.20 -4.15 -38.94
C ALA A 51 22.61 -4.14 -40.33
N TYR A 52 21.72 -3.17 -40.64
CA TYR A 52 21.18 -2.98 -41.98
C TYR A 52 22.26 -2.64 -43.02
N GLU A 53 23.19 -1.74 -42.71
CA GLU A 53 24.31 -1.37 -43.60
C GLU A 53 25.22 -2.59 -43.94
N ASN A 54 25.31 -3.55 -43.02
CA ASN A 54 26.10 -4.78 -43.22
C ASN A 54 25.33 -5.91 -43.90
N LEU A 55 24.05 -5.74 -44.21
CA LEU A 55 23.33 -6.71 -45.03
C LEU A 55 23.90 -6.78 -46.47
N PRO A 56 23.87 -7.95 -47.09
CA PRO A 56 24.15 -8.05 -48.53
C PRO A 56 23.29 -7.09 -49.35
N LYS A 57 23.85 -6.46 -50.36
CA LYS A 57 23.14 -5.45 -51.18
C LYS A 57 21.80 -5.90 -51.73
N TRP A 58 21.68 -7.15 -52.06
CA TRP A 58 20.44 -7.75 -52.59
C TRP A 58 19.34 -7.93 -51.51
N MET A 59 19.68 -7.86 -50.21
CA MET A 59 18.73 -7.88 -49.11
C MET A 59 18.34 -6.51 -48.62
N GLN A 60 19.09 -5.45 -48.98
CA GLN A 60 18.81 -4.08 -48.54
C GLN A 60 17.59 -3.55 -49.32
N GLN A 61 16.55 -3.18 -48.61
CA GLN A 61 15.43 -2.41 -49.14
C GLN A 61 15.86 -0.95 -49.39
N GLY A 62 15.17 -0.23 -50.26
CA GLY A 62 15.38 1.20 -50.38
C GLY A 62 15.04 1.95 -49.09
N ILE A 63 15.62 3.11 -48.88
CA ILE A 63 15.45 3.93 -47.67
C ILE A 63 14.68 5.21 -48.01
N ILE A 64 13.53 5.41 -47.36
CA ILE A 64 12.76 6.63 -47.45
C ILE A 64 13.26 7.68 -46.41
N SER A 65 13.45 7.25 -45.16
CA SER A 65 13.90 8.12 -44.08
C SER A 65 14.94 7.42 -43.22
N TRP A 66 16.01 8.15 -42.90
CA TRP A 66 17.10 7.68 -42.06
C TRP A 66 17.55 8.79 -41.10
N ASN A 67 17.17 8.67 -39.87
CA ASN A 67 17.58 9.67 -38.88
C ASN A 67 17.84 9.01 -37.50
N LYS A 68 18.22 9.82 -36.50
CA LYS A 68 18.60 9.33 -35.16
C LYS A 68 17.41 8.74 -34.35
N GLY A 69 16.18 8.99 -34.76
CA GLY A 69 14.97 8.58 -34.05
C GLY A 69 14.07 7.62 -34.84
N SER A 70 14.30 7.49 -36.16
CA SER A 70 13.49 6.61 -37.01
C SER A 70 14.23 6.14 -38.26
N LEU A 71 13.80 4.99 -38.75
CA LEU A 71 14.17 4.39 -40.01
C LEU A 71 12.89 4.03 -40.76
N GLU A 72 12.79 4.40 -42.03
CA GLU A 72 11.66 4.05 -42.90
C GLU A 72 12.19 3.47 -44.23
N LEU A 73 11.68 2.29 -44.57
CA LEU A 73 12.10 1.52 -45.75
C LEU A 73 11.06 1.67 -46.87
N GLU A 74 11.49 1.45 -48.14
CA GLU A 74 10.61 1.57 -49.32
C GLU A 74 9.45 0.54 -49.33
N ASN A 75 9.58 -0.58 -48.59
CA ASN A 75 8.49 -1.53 -48.39
C ASN A 75 7.41 -1.02 -47.40
N GLY A 76 7.46 0.25 -46.99
CA GLY A 76 6.52 0.89 -46.11
C GLY A 76 6.76 0.58 -44.62
N SER A 77 7.80 -0.20 -44.29
CA SER A 77 8.10 -0.54 -42.89
C SER A 77 8.81 0.61 -42.19
N LYS A 78 8.38 0.89 -40.94
CA LYS A 78 8.86 2.00 -40.13
C LYS A 78 9.29 1.52 -38.75
N ILE A 79 10.46 1.96 -38.32
CA ILE A 79 11.02 1.69 -37.01
C ILE A 79 11.26 3.00 -36.30
N SER A 80 10.71 3.17 -35.11
CA SER A 80 10.86 4.39 -34.30
C SER A 80 11.46 4.07 -32.94
N SER A 81 12.26 4.99 -32.36
CA SER A 81 12.88 4.84 -31.05
C SER A 81 12.49 5.99 -30.12
N ASN A 82 11.99 5.66 -28.93
CA ASN A 82 11.57 6.63 -27.92
C ASN A 82 11.91 6.14 -26.50
N SER A 83 11.87 7.06 -25.53
CA SER A 83 11.83 6.66 -24.13
C SER A 83 10.46 6.11 -23.78
N THR A 84 10.40 5.16 -22.87
CA THR A 84 9.12 4.63 -22.35
C THR A 84 8.41 5.73 -21.56
N SER A 85 7.24 6.14 -22.03
CA SER A 85 6.36 7.12 -21.40
C SER A 85 4.91 6.83 -21.77
N SER A 86 3.96 7.34 -21.03
CA SER A 86 2.53 7.16 -21.29
C SER A 86 2.09 7.63 -22.68
N SER A 87 2.86 8.52 -23.31
CA SER A 87 2.58 9.07 -24.64
C SER A 87 3.41 8.45 -25.77
N ALA A 88 4.39 7.60 -25.46
CA ALA A 88 5.39 7.14 -26.42
C ALA A 88 4.84 6.40 -27.66
N VAL A 89 3.70 5.74 -27.52
CA VAL A 89 3.04 4.94 -28.57
C VAL A 89 1.55 5.33 -28.75
N ARG A 90 1.10 6.42 -28.12
CA ARG A 90 -0.28 6.91 -28.29
C ARG A 90 -0.55 7.33 -29.73
N GLY A 91 -1.68 6.89 -30.28
CA GLY A 91 -2.14 7.26 -31.60
C GLY A 91 -1.43 6.56 -32.77
N GLY A 92 -0.51 5.65 -32.51
CA GLY A 92 0.14 4.81 -33.50
C GLY A 92 -0.43 3.39 -33.50
N SER A 93 -0.45 2.74 -34.68
CA SER A 93 -0.67 1.30 -34.78
C SER A 93 0.67 0.63 -34.96
N TYR A 94 1.01 -0.34 -34.08
CA TYR A 94 2.29 -1.05 -34.09
C TYR A 94 2.10 -2.55 -34.24
N ASN A 95 2.93 -3.16 -35.09
CA ASN A 95 3.01 -4.60 -35.24
C ASN A 95 3.94 -5.23 -34.19
N VAL A 96 5.00 -4.49 -33.79
CA VAL A 96 5.92 -4.93 -32.75
C VAL A 96 6.27 -3.78 -31.83
N ILE A 97 6.18 -4.04 -30.52
CA ILE A 97 6.64 -3.11 -29.47
C ILE A 97 7.76 -3.84 -28.71
N PHE A 98 8.94 -3.26 -28.73
CA PHE A 98 10.10 -3.75 -27.97
C PHE A 98 10.41 -2.84 -26.80
N LEU A 99 10.42 -3.40 -25.60
CA LEU A 99 10.74 -2.74 -24.33
C LEU A 99 12.06 -3.29 -23.81
N ASP A 100 13.12 -2.49 -23.87
CA ASP A 100 14.44 -2.85 -23.32
C ASP A 100 14.64 -2.23 -21.94
N GLU A 101 15.33 -2.97 -21.06
CA GLU A 101 15.58 -2.61 -19.68
C GLU A 101 14.33 -2.20 -18.88
N PHE A 102 13.24 -2.92 -19.11
CA PHE A 102 11.93 -2.59 -18.55
C PHE A 102 11.89 -2.55 -17.01
N ALA A 103 12.66 -3.40 -16.32
CA ALA A 103 12.76 -3.38 -14.85
C ALA A 103 13.37 -2.08 -14.28
N PHE A 104 13.96 -1.22 -15.12
CA PHE A 104 14.54 0.07 -14.69
C PHE A 104 13.59 1.24 -14.89
N ILE A 105 12.37 1.01 -15.34
CA ILE A 105 11.33 2.03 -15.49
C ILE A 105 10.62 2.19 -14.14
N PRO A 106 10.42 3.42 -13.65
CA PRO A 106 9.62 3.66 -12.44
C PRO A 106 8.23 3.05 -12.54
N ASN A 107 7.72 2.49 -11.44
CA ASN A 107 6.45 1.76 -11.42
C ASN A 107 5.27 2.60 -11.94
N HIS A 108 5.16 3.88 -11.52
CA HIS A 108 4.09 4.77 -11.99
C HIS A 108 4.12 4.98 -13.50
N ILE A 109 5.31 5.11 -14.11
CA ILE A 109 5.45 5.24 -15.58
C ILE A 109 5.08 3.93 -16.27
N ALA A 110 5.44 2.78 -15.67
CA ALA A 110 5.09 1.46 -16.21
C ALA A 110 3.57 1.23 -16.20
N ASP A 111 2.90 1.57 -15.10
CA ASP A 111 1.44 1.45 -14.96
C ASP A 111 0.71 2.35 -15.95
N ASP A 112 1.08 3.63 -16.05
CA ASP A 112 0.53 4.58 -17.01
C ASP A 112 0.77 4.17 -18.46
N PHE A 113 1.96 3.64 -18.74
CA PHE A 113 2.31 3.12 -20.05
C PHE A 113 1.38 1.98 -20.46
N PHE A 114 1.23 0.95 -19.62
CA PHE A 114 0.35 -0.17 -19.94
C PHE A 114 -1.12 0.24 -20.03
N ALA A 115 -1.60 1.11 -19.15
CA ALA A 115 -2.97 1.64 -19.24
C ALA A 115 -3.23 2.36 -20.56
N SER A 116 -2.23 3.09 -21.08
CA SER A 116 -2.37 3.84 -22.34
C SER A 116 -2.09 3.00 -23.59
N VAL A 117 -1.27 1.97 -23.50
CA VAL A 117 -0.81 1.16 -24.64
C VAL A 117 -1.67 -0.10 -24.81
N TYR A 118 -2.25 -0.62 -23.75
CA TYR A 118 -3.07 -1.82 -23.79
C TYR A 118 -4.24 -1.76 -24.81
N PRO A 119 -4.98 -0.65 -24.95
CA PRO A 119 -5.99 -0.51 -26.01
C PRO A 119 -5.40 -0.63 -27.42
N THR A 120 -4.17 -0.13 -27.63
CA THR A 120 -3.46 -0.21 -28.91
C THR A 120 -3.01 -1.64 -29.22
N ILE A 121 -2.56 -2.38 -28.19
CA ILE A 121 -2.17 -3.79 -28.32
C ILE A 121 -3.40 -4.66 -28.57
N SER A 122 -4.49 -4.46 -27.84
CA SER A 122 -5.71 -5.26 -27.91
C SER A 122 -6.52 -5.02 -29.18
N SER A 123 -6.41 -3.85 -29.82
CA SER A 123 -7.08 -3.54 -31.09
C SER A 123 -6.37 -4.16 -32.30
N GLY A 124 -5.10 -4.52 -32.19
CA GLY A 124 -4.31 -5.16 -33.25
C GLY A 124 -4.44 -6.69 -33.18
N GLN A 125 -4.93 -7.33 -34.27
CA GLN A 125 -5.06 -8.80 -34.33
C GLN A 125 -3.71 -9.55 -34.21
N SER A 126 -2.56 -8.87 -34.25
CA SER A 126 -1.24 -9.50 -34.30
C SER A 126 -0.11 -8.66 -33.68
N THR A 127 -0.41 -7.72 -32.77
CA THR A 127 0.66 -6.93 -32.12
C THR A 127 1.51 -7.81 -31.23
N LYS A 128 2.82 -7.84 -31.47
CA LYS A 128 3.80 -8.58 -30.68
C LYS A 128 4.47 -7.64 -29.69
N VAL A 129 4.47 -8.02 -28.42
CA VAL A 129 5.20 -7.30 -27.37
C VAL A 129 6.38 -8.14 -26.92
N ILE A 130 7.57 -7.53 -26.93
CA ILE A 130 8.83 -8.15 -26.50
C ILE A 130 9.38 -7.30 -25.36
N ILE A 131 9.41 -7.85 -24.16
CA ILE A 131 9.93 -7.20 -22.95
C ILE A 131 11.22 -7.91 -22.57
N VAL A 132 12.31 -7.15 -22.41
CA VAL A 132 13.60 -7.70 -22.02
C VAL A 132 14.18 -6.89 -20.88
N SER A 133 14.64 -7.56 -19.82
CA SER A 133 15.34 -6.89 -18.73
C SER A 133 16.24 -7.84 -17.94
N THR A 134 17.19 -7.26 -17.20
CA THR A 134 17.71 -7.85 -15.97
C THR A 134 16.76 -7.47 -14.83
N PRO A 135 16.56 -8.35 -13.82
CA PRO A 135 15.75 -8.03 -12.65
C PRO A 135 16.27 -6.82 -11.87
N ARG A 136 15.34 -6.07 -11.28
CA ARG A 136 15.65 -4.99 -10.35
C ARG A 136 14.55 -4.92 -9.30
N GLY A 137 14.74 -5.60 -8.16
CA GLY A 137 13.74 -5.63 -7.10
C GLY A 137 12.41 -6.28 -7.51
N MET A 138 11.41 -6.16 -6.67
CA MET A 138 10.06 -6.69 -6.91
C MET A 138 9.14 -5.62 -7.51
N ASN A 139 9.48 -5.14 -8.68
CA ASN A 139 8.77 -4.09 -9.40
C ASN A 139 7.72 -4.65 -10.39
N HIS A 140 7.21 -3.80 -11.28
CA HIS A 140 6.23 -4.19 -12.30
C HIS A 140 6.73 -5.36 -13.21
N PHE A 141 8.03 -5.39 -13.55
CA PHE A 141 8.62 -6.49 -14.33
C PHE A 141 8.57 -7.81 -13.55
N TYR A 142 8.84 -7.80 -12.24
CA TYR A 142 8.71 -8.96 -11.37
C TYR A 142 7.28 -9.52 -11.38
N ARG A 143 6.27 -8.65 -11.21
CA ARG A 143 4.87 -9.04 -11.24
C ARG A 143 4.49 -9.68 -12.56
N MET A 144 4.84 -9.03 -13.68
CA MET A 144 4.55 -9.57 -15.01
C MET A 144 5.25 -10.92 -15.26
N TRP A 145 6.49 -11.06 -14.78
CA TRP A 145 7.26 -12.30 -14.89
C TRP A 145 6.59 -13.44 -14.11
N HIS A 146 6.26 -13.22 -12.84
CA HIS A 146 5.61 -14.25 -12.02
C HIS A 146 4.20 -14.61 -12.51
N ASP A 147 3.46 -13.65 -13.01
CA ASP A 147 2.16 -13.91 -13.59
C ASP A 147 2.28 -14.73 -14.88
N ALA A 148 3.35 -14.53 -15.67
CA ALA A 148 3.66 -15.34 -16.84
C ALA A 148 4.06 -16.77 -16.46
N GLU A 149 4.93 -16.95 -15.46
CA GLU A 149 5.30 -18.27 -14.95
C GLU A 149 4.10 -19.07 -14.43
N ARG A 150 3.12 -18.40 -13.87
CA ARG A 150 1.88 -19.00 -13.34
C ARG A 150 0.75 -19.12 -14.36
N GLY A 151 0.99 -18.67 -15.62
CA GLY A 151 -0.03 -18.69 -16.67
C GLY A 151 -1.21 -17.73 -16.43
N LYS A 152 -1.02 -16.69 -15.62
CA LYS A 152 -2.04 -15.68 -15.34
C LYS A 152 -2.12 -14.57 -16.39
N ASN A 153 -1.12 -14.45 -17.25
CA ASN A 153 -1.08 -13.54 -18.38
C ASN A 153 -0.66 -14.28 -19.65
N GLU A 154 -0.76 -13.60 -20.80
CA GLU A 154 -0.46 -14.19 -22.13
C GLU A 154 1.03 -14.10 -22.51
N TYR A 155 1.89 -13.60 -21.64
CA TYR A 155 3.33 -13.52 -21.93
C TYR A 155 3.99 -14.88 -21.82
N VAL A 156 4.84 -15.20 -22.80
CA VAL A 156 5.70 -16.40 -22.76
C VAL A 156 7.00 -16.02 -22.04
N PRO A 157 7.27 -16.58 -20.85
CA PRO A 157 8.49 -16.31 -20.12
C PRO A 157 9.68 -17.02 -20.76
N THR A 158 10.79 -16.31 -20.88
CA THR A 158 12.07 -16.86 -21.38
C THR A 158 13.17 -16.45 -20.40
N ASP A 159 13.81 -17.42 -19.80
CA ASP A 159 14.95 -17.27 -18.89
C ASP A 159 16.23 -17.79 -19.55
N VAL A 160 17.35 -17.14 -19.28
CA VAL A 160 18.69 -17.58 -19.70
C VAL A 160 19.61 -17.55 -18.50
N HIS A 161 20.16 -18.68 -18.14
CA HIS A 161 21.12 -18.74 -17.04
C HIS A 161 22.52 -18.25 -17.48
N TRP A 162 23.28 -17.63 -16.59
CA TRP A 162 24.59 -17.07 -16.92
C TRP A 162 25.57 -18.11 -17.46
N SER A 163 25.49 -19.37 -17.00
CA SER A 163 26.36 -20.46 -17.43
C SER A 163 26.07 -20.96 -18.87
N GLU A 164 24.93 -20.59 -19.45
CA GLU A 164 24.61 -20.90 -20.85
C GLU A 164 25.29 -19.94 -21.82
N VAL A 165 25.86 -18.84 -21.29
CA VAL A 165 26.56 -17.85 -22.12
C VAL A 165 27.99 -18.35 -22.41
N PRO A 166 28.40 -18.45 -23.68
CA PRO A 166 29.73 -18.93 -24.04
C PRO A 166 30.85 -18.11 -23.34
N GLY A 167 31.81 -18.81 -22.77
CA GLY A 167 32.96 -18.20 -22.06
C GLY A 167 32.70 -17.86 -20.60
N ARG A 168 31.55 -18.24 -20.04
CA ARG A 168 31.22 -18.07 -18.61
C ARG A 168 31.26 -19.41 -17.90
N ASP A 169 32.32 -19.66 -17.16
CA ASP A 169 32.54 -20.84 -16.35
C ASP A 169 32.61 -20.52 -14.84
N ALA A 170 32.92 -21.52 -14.02
CA ALA A 170 33.07 -21.34 -12.57
C ALA A 170 34.18 -20.34 -12.23
N THR A 171 35.27 -20.33 -12.99
CA THR A 171 36.40 -19.40 -12.78
C THR A 171 35.97 -17.95 -13.05
N TRP A 172 35.23 -17.75 -14.14
CA TRP A 172 34.64 -16.46 -14.45
C TRP A 172 33.69 -15.99 -13.36
N ARG A 173 32.86 -16.91 -12.79
CA ARG A 173 31.97 -16.60 -11.66
C ARG A 173 32.74 -16.11 -10.44
N GLU A 174 33.76 -16.83 -10.01
CA GLU A 174 34.59 -16.46 -8.85
C GLU A 174 35.29 -15.12 -9.05
N GLN A 175 35.85 -14.87 -10.21
CA GLN A 175 36.47 -13.60 -10.55
C GLN A 175 35.48 -12.45 -10.56
N THR A 176 34.29 -12.66 -11.09
CA THR A 176 33.23 -11.64 -11.11
C THR A 176 32.76 -11.32 -9.70
N ILE A 177 32.55 -12.32 -8.85
CA ILE A 177 32.16 -12.12 -7.43
C ILE A 177 33.27 -11.38 -6.67
N SER A 178 34.54 -11.72 -6.88
CA SER A 178 35.66 -11.07 -6.19
C SER A 178 35.81 -9.59 -6.57
N ASN A 179 35.45 -9.23 -7.81
CA ASN A 179 35.50 -7.86 -8.31
C ASN A 179 34.24 -7.02 -8.01
N THR A 180 33.14 -7.67 -7.60
CA THR A 180 31.88 -7.01 -7.33
C THR A 180 31.36 -7.38 -5.93
N SER A 181 30.38 -8.24 -5.87
CA SER A 181 29.89 -8.90 -4.65
C SER A 181 29.01 -10.09 -5.04
N GLU A 182 28.85 -11.04 -4.13
CA GLU A 182 27.95 -12.17 -4.35
C GLU A 182 26.49 -11.72 -4.60
N GLN A 183 26.05 -10.70 -3.87
CA GLN A 183 24.70 -10.16 -4.04
C GLN A 183 24.53 -9.49 -5.41
N GLN A 184 25.50 -8.72 -5.87
CA GLN A 184 25.45 -8.12 -7.20
C GLN A 184 25.48 -9.19 -8.29
N PHE A 185 26.24 -10.27 -8.09
CA PHE A 185 26.28 -11.40 -9.01
C PHE A 185 24.89 -12.07 -9.11
N LYS A 186 24.22 -12.28 -7.98
CA LYS A 186 22.87 -12.84 -7.95
C LYS A 186 21.86 -12.00 -8.72
N VAL A 187 21.88 -10.69 -8.58
CA VAL A 187 20.95 -9.79 -9.27
C VAL A 187 21.29 -9.70 -10.77
N GLU A 188 22.55 -9.46 -11.12
CA GLU A 188 22.90 -9.11 -12.50
C GLU A 188 23.18 -10.32 -13.40
N PHE A 189 23.56 -11.45 -12.82
CA PHE A 189 23.93 -12.65 -13.58
C PHE A 189 23.07 -13.88 -13.27
N GLU A 190 22.72 -14.13 -12.02
CA GLU A 190 21.76 -15.20 -11.68
C GLU A 190 20.31 -14.73 -11.88
N CYS A 191 20.11 -13.47 -12.20
CA CYS A 191 18.79 -12.89 -12.47
C CYS A 191 17.79 -13.11 -11.34
N GLU A 192 18.26 -13.08 -10.09
CA GLU A 192 17.38 -13.14 -8.95
C GLU A 192 16.68 -11.78 -8.73
N PHE A 193 15.40 -11.81 -8.47
CA PHE A 193 14.64 -10.64 -8.05
C PHE A 193 14.94 -10.34 -6.58
N LEU A 194 16.16 -9.90 -6.32
CA LEU A 194 16.54 -9.41 -5.01
C LEU A 194 16.24 -7.93 -4.94
N GLY A 195 15.75 -7.49 -3.78
CA GLY A 195 15.68 -6.07 -3.44
C GLY A 195 17.10 -5.45 -3.40
N SER A 196 17.13 -4.16 -3.13
CA SER A 196 18.36 -3.40 -3.01
C SER A 196 19.30 -3.99 -1.97
N VAL A 197 20.60 -3.68 -2.12
CA VAL A 197 21.58 -3.99 -1.09
C VAL A 197 21.28 -3.14 0.15
N ASN A 198 21.29 -3.73 1.34
CA ASN A 198 21.01 -3.05 2.61
C ASN A 198 19.56 -2.51 2.75
N THR A 199 18.56 -3.27 2.27
CA THR A 199 17.17 -2.97 2.59
C THR A 199 16.91 -3.03 4.10
N LEU A 200 15.91 -2.27 4.55
CA LEU A 200 15.51 -2.25 5.96
C LEU A 200 15.16 -3.66 6.46
N ILE A 201 14.33 -4.37 5.70
CA ILE A 201 13.95 -5.76 5.97
C ILE A 201 14.91 -6.71 5.25
N ASN A 202 15.22 -7.82 5.88
CA ASN A 202 16.12 -8.82 5.30
C ASN A 202 15.60 -9.30 3.92
N PRO A 203 16.40 -9.25 2.85
CA PRO A 203 15.99 -9.70 1.51
C PRO A 203 15.46 -11.13 1.46
N ALA A 204 16.00 -12.03 2.30
CA ALA A 204 15.51 -13.41 2.38
C ALA A 204 14.08 -13.49 2.97
N LYS A 205 13.73 -12.59 3.89
CA LYS A 205 12.36 -12.47 4.42
C LYS A 205 11.42 -11.89 3.37
N LEU A 206 11.84 -10.84 2.67
CA LEU A 206 11.05 -10.20 1.60
C LEU A 206 10.69 -11.17 0.47
N LYS A 207 11.57 -12.10 0.10
CA LYS A 207 11.29 -13.16 -0.88
C LYS A 207 10.13 -14.08 -0.48
N ASN A 208 9.93 -14.27 0.82
CA ASN A 208 8.91 -15.19 1.33
C ASN A 208 7.53 -14.52 1.47
N PHE A 209 7.43 -13.22 1.28
CA PHE A 209 6.13 -12.55 1.30
C PHE A 209 5.28 -12.99 0.11
N VAL A 210 4.07 -13.40 0.42
CA VAL A 210 3.05 -13.75 -0.57
C VAL A 210 2.13 -12.56 -0.74
N TYR A 211 1.94 -12.09 -1.96
CA TYR A 211 0.96 -11.05 -2.26
C TYR A 211 -0.35 -11.66 -2.78
N GLU A 212 -1.43 -10.99 -2.44
CA GLU A 212 -2.79 -11.36 -2.85
C GLU A 212 -3.42 -10.23 -3.68
N ASN A 213 -4.44 -10.56 -4.46
CA ASN A 213 -5.23 -9.53 -5.11
C ASN A 213 -6.24 -8.96 -4.12
N PRO A 214 -6.48 -7.65 -4.12
CA PRO A 214 -7.50 -7.06 -3.26
C PRO A 214 -8.89 -7.61 -3.61
N ILE A 215 -9.74 -7.78 -2.60
CA ILE A 215 -11.14 -8.19 -2.77
C ILE A 215 -11.99 -7.07 -3.40
N LYS A 216 -11.59 -5.81 -3.16
CA LYS A 216 -12.20 -4.62 -3.77
C LYS A 216 -11.10 -3.65 -4.17
N ARG A 217 -11.28 -3.03 -5.35
CA ARG A 217 -10.40 -1.96 -5.85
C ARG A 217 -11.23 -0.80 -6.36
N ASN A 218 -11.01 0.39 -5.82
CA ASN A 218 -11.73 1.59 -6.22
C ASN A 218 -10.83 2.84 -6.11
N ALA A 219 -10.60 3.52 -7.24
CA ALA A 219 -9.94 4.84 -7.31
C ALA A 219 -8.67 5.01 -6.43
N GLY A 220 -7.81 4.00 -6.40
CA GLY A 220 -6.58 4.00 -5.60
C GLY A 220 -6.69 3.32 -4.23
N LEU A 221 -7.91 2.96 -3.78
CA LEU A 221 -8.16 2.18 -2.59
C LEU A 221 -8.20 0.68 -2.93
N ASP A 222 -7.30 -0.09 -2.37
CA ASP A 222 -7.27 -1.55 -2.42
C ASP A 222 -7.65 -2.11 -1.04
N VAL A 223 -8.67 -2.98 -0.99
CA VAL A 223 -9.18 -3.59 0.23
C VAL A 223 -8.89 -5.09 0.20
N TYR A 224 -8.32 -5.62 1.26
CA TYR A 224 -7.97 -7.04 1.45
C TYR A 224 -8.87 -7.76 2.46
N GLU A 225 -9.35 -7.05 3.49
CA GLU A 225 -10.36 -7.55 4.44
C GLU A 225 -11.43 -6.47 4.66
N ASP A 226 -12.71 -6.88 4.67
CA ASP A 226 -13.81 -5.98 5.03
C ASP A 226 -13.79 -5.69 6.54
N PRO A 227 -14.29 -4.51 6.97
CA PRO A 227 -14.36 -4.16 8.39
C PRO A 227 -15.27 -5.13 9.16
N LYS A 228 -14.88 -5.43 10.41
CA LYS A 228 -15.65 -6.25 11.36
C LYS A 228 -16.06 -5.35 12.53
N GLU A 229 -17.31 -5.43 12.98
CA GLU A 229 -17.87 -4.54 14.00
C GLU A 229 -17.09 -4.53 15.32
N GLU A 230 -16.50 -5.67 15.70
CA GLU A 230 -15.76 -5.81 16.98
C GLU A 230 -14.27 -5.42 16.88
N ASN A 231 -13.78 -5.09 15.70
CA ASN A 231 -12.36 -4.84 15.50
C ASN A 231 -12.03 -3.34 15.64
N SER A 232 -10.85 -3.08 16.18
CA SER A 232 -10.25 -1.74 16.28
C SER A 232 -9.26 -1.53 15.15
N TYR A 233 -9.34 -0.36 14.51
CA TYR A 233 -8.55 -0.02 13.35
C TYR A 233 -7.74 1.24 13.56
N LEU A 234 -6.61 1.30 12.89
CA LEU A 234 -5.74 2.48 12.85
C LEU A 234 -5.33 2.77 11.42
N ILE A 235 -5.31 4.03 11.05
CA ILE A 235 -4.88 4.50 9.74
C ILE A 235 -3.68 5.42 9.92
N THR A 236 -2.59 5.13 9.23
CA THR A 236 -1.46 6.05 9.10
C THR A 236 -1.47 6.69 7.72
N VAL A 237 -1.22 7.99 7.67
CA VAL A 237 -1.37 8.80 6.46
C VAL A 237 -0.07 9.52 6.16
N ASP A 238 0.40 9.40 4.93
CA ASP A 238 1.47 10.19 4.32
C ASP A 238 0.90 11.07 3.20
N VAL A 239 1.23 12.35 3.19
CA VAL A 239 0.57 13.35 2.34
C VAL A 239 1.54 13.95 1.35
N ALA A 240 1.28 13.75 0.05
CA ALA A 240 1.99 14.38 -1.04
C ALA A 240 1.24 15.60 -1.61
N ARG A 241 1.94 16.38 -2.44
CA ARG A 241 1.39 17.61 -3.06
C ARG A 241 0.46 17.36 -4.24
N GLY A 242 0.30 16.12 -4.71
CA GLY A 242 -0.53 15.78 -5.87
C GLY A 242 0.01 16.34 -7.19
N LEU A 243 1.33 16.38 -7.35
CA LEU A 243 2.02 16.87 -8.55
C LEU A 243 2.43 15.75 -9.52
N GLY A 244 2.02 14.51 -9.24
CA GLY A 244 2.30 13.35 -10.08
C GLY A 244 3.63 12.63 -9.80
N ASN A 245 4.46 13.11 -8.86
CA ASN A 245 5.74 12.49 -8.51
C ASN A 245 5.59 11.56 -7.29
N ASP A 246 5.19 12.11 -6.15
CA ASP A 246 5.01 11.40 -4.89
C ASP A 246 3.52 11.09 -4.69
N TYR A 247 3.21 10.03 -3.96
CA TYR A 247 1.83 9.62 -3.72
C TYR A 247 1.33 10.13 -2.37
N SER A 248 0.09 10.62 -2.34
CA SER A 248 -0.68 10.65 -1.11
C SER A 248 -1.13 9.22 -0.82
N ALA A 249 -0.72 8.70 0.34
CA ALA A 249 -0.94 7.33 0.72
C ALA A 249 -1.48 7.19 2.14
N PHE A 250 -2.26 6.14 2.38
CA PHE A 250 -2.56 5.68 3.74
C PHE A 250 -2.70 4.17 3.78
N ILE A 251 -2.49 3.62 4.97
CA ILE A 251 -2.63 2.20 5.25
C ILE A 251 -3.59 2.02 6.43
N VAL A 252 -4.54 1.10 6.28
CA VAL A 252 -5.45 0.67 7.33
C VAL A 252 -4.93 -0.59 7.99
N PHE A 253 -4.75 -0.53 9.30
CA PHE A 253 -4.27 -1.65 10.12
C PHE A 253 -5.38 -2.17 11.01
N ASP A 254 -5.56 -3.47 11.06
CA ASP A 254 -6.27 -4.15 12.14
C ASP A 254 -5.31 -4.29 13.32
N ILE A 255 -5.63 -3.57 14.41
CA ILE A 255 -4.83 -3.53 15.64
C ILE A 255 -5.47 -4.32 16.77
N THR A 256 -6.53 -5.08 16.49
CA THR A 256 -7.33 -5.80 17.48
C THR A 256 -6.51 -6.85 18.21
N ASN A 257 -5.73 -7.63 17.48
CA ASN A 257 -4.93 -8.73 18.02
C ASN A 257 -3.57 -8.82 17.31
N PHE A 258 -2.59 -9.44 17.97
CA PHE A 258 -1.36 -9.87 17.32
C PHE A 258 -1.57 -11.13 16.47
N PRO A 259 -0.93 -11.25 15.30
CA PRO A 259 -0.18 -10.20 14.59
C PRO A 259 -1.08 -9.10 14.04
N TYR A 260 -0.59 -7.85 14.03
CA TYR A 260 -1.26 -6.76 13.33
C TYR A 260 -1.29 -7.02 11.83
N LYS A 261 -2.34 -6.57 11.15
CA LYS A 261 -2.52 -6.83 9.73
C LYS A 261 -2.79 -5.55 8.94
N VAL A 262 -2.17 -5.45 7.79
CA VAL A 262 -2.59 -4.49 6.77
C VAL A 262 -3.82 -5.05 6.07
N ILE A 263 -4.94 -4.35 6.14
CA ILE A 263 -6.24 -4.80 5.60
C ILE A 263 -6.75 -3.95 4.44
N ALA A 264 -6.28 -2.72 4.32
CA ALA A 264 -6.51 -1.88 3.15
C ALA A 264 -5.37 -0.87 2.97
N LYS A 265 -5.18 -0.40 1.74
CA LYS A 265 -4.27 0.70 1.42
C LYS A 265 -4.88 1.62 0.39
N TYR A 266 -4.49 2.88 0.45
CA TYR A 266 -4.79 3.88 -0.57
C TYR A 266 -3.49 4.48 -1.10
N ARG A 267 -3.45 4.73 -2.42
CA ARG A 267 -2.30 5.34 -3.07
C ARG A 267 -2.75 6.12 -4.31
N ASN A 268 -2.46 7.42 -4.36
CA ASN A 268 -2.81 8.25 -5.50
C ASN A 268 -1.84 9.44 -5.60
N ASN A 269 -1.25 9.68 -6.77
CA ASN A 269 -0.28 10.77 -7.01
C ASN A 269 -0.90 12.03 -7.63
N GLU A 270 -2.18 11.98 -8.01
CA GLU A 270 -2.90 13.09 -8.63
C GLU A 270 -3.92 13.75 -7.69
N ILE A 271 -4.25 13.09 -6.57
CA ILE A 271 -5.24 13.63 -5.63
C ILE A 271 -4.76 14.95 -5.03
N LYS A 272 -5.62 15.95 -5.10
CA LYS A 272 -5.32 17.25 -4.49
C LYS A 272 -5.42 17.16 -2.98
N PRO A 273 -4.49 17.79 -2.22
CA PRO A 273 -4.50 17.76 -0.75
C PRO A 273 -5.81 18.20 -0.10
N MET A 274 -6.58 19.08 -0.76
CA MET A 274 -7.89 19.54 -0.28
C MET A 274 -9.00 18.46 -0.41
N LEU A 275 -8.85 17.49 -1.29
CA LEU A 275 -9.83 16.39 -1.49
C LEU A 275 -9.46 15.13 -0.71
N PHE A 276 -8.19 14.98 -0.37
CA PHE A 276 -7.69 13.81 0.32
C PHE A 276 -8.32 13.57 1.71
N PRO A 277 -8.59 14.63 2.53
CA PRO A 277 -9.28 14.44 3.82
C PRO A 277 -10.64 13.76 3.69
N SER A 278 -11.42 14.06 2.65
CA SER A 278 -12.73 13.42 2.46
C SER A 278 -12.61 11.92 2.22
N VAL A 279 -11.59 11.49 1.46
CA VAL A 279 -11.32 10.06 1.22
C VAL A 279 -10.89 9.37 2.50
N ILE A 280 -10.00 10.00 3.29
CA ILE A 280 -9.57 9.46 4.59
C ILE A 280 -10.77 9.32 5.53
N TYR A 281 -11.61 10.34 5.61
CA TYR A 281 -12.80 10.39 6.47
C TYR A 281 -13.77 9.23 6.14
N GLU A 282 -14.12 9.05 4.85
CA GLU A 282 -15.03 7.98 4.43
C GLU A 282 -14.49 6.60 4.79
N VAL A 283 -13.19 6.37 4.54
CA VAL A 283 -12.57 5.09 4.88
C VAL A 283 -12.49 4.89 6.39
N ALA A 284 -12.09 5.91 7.16
CA ALA A 284 -11.99 5.83 8.59
C ALA A 284 -13.35 5.54 9.26
N LYS A 285 -14.42 6.19 8.78
CA LYS A 285 -15.81 5.90 9.21
C LYS A 285 -16.23 4.48 8.88
N GLY A 286 -15.87 3.99 7.68
CA GLY A 286 -16.16 2.62 7.26
C GLY A 286 -15.43 1.55 8.08
N TYR A 287 -14.29 1.90 8.69
CA TYR A 287 -13.52 1.02 9.57
C TYR A 287 -13.71 1.40 11.06
N ASN A 288 -14.95 1.43 11.53
CA ASN A 288 -15.38 1.61 12.93
C ASN A 288 -14.79 2.87 13.59
N ASP A 289 -14.83 4.01 12.90
CA ASP A 289 -14.21 5.25 13.39
C ASP A 289 -12.73 5.07 13.74
N ALA A 290 -11.97 4.52 12.78
CA ALA A 290 -10.55 4.18 12.95
C ALA A 290 -9.71 5.34 13.51
N TRP A 291 -8.73 5.03 14.35
CA TRP A 291 -7.76 6.03 14.81
C TRP A 291 -6.91 6.52 13.65
N LEU A 292 -6.70 7.82 13.56
CA LEU A 292 -5.89 8.44 12.51
C LEU A 292 -4.56 8.96 13.07
N LEU A 293 -3.46 8.63 12.39
CA LEU A 293 -2.16 9.26 12.62
C LEU A 293 -1.65 9.84 11.31
N VAL A 294 -1.75 11.16 11.17
CA VAL A 294 -1.36 11.89 9.97
C VAL A 294 0.08 12.38 10.11
N GLU A 295 0.90 12.18 9.06
CA GLU A 295 2.20 12.85 8.96
C GLU A 295 1.98 14.33 8.62
N VAL A 296 2.46 15.21 9.51
CA VAL A 296 2.24 16.67 9.40
C VAL A 296 3.46 17.43 8.89
N ASN A 297 4.33 16.76 8.17
CA ASN A 297 5.37 17.44 7.43
C ASN A 297 4.74 18.16 6.23
N ASP A 298 5.32 19.29 5.83
CA ASP A 298 4.90 20.07 4.67
C ASP A 298 3.37 20.36 4.66
N ILE A 299 2.62 19.72 3.79
CA ILE A 299 1.19 19.96 3.57
C ILE A 299 0.26 19.09 4.46
N GLY A 300 0.81 18.10 5.14
CA GLY A 300 0.04 17.17 5.98
C GLY A 300 -0.67 17.86 7.16
N ASP A 301 -0.12 18.97 7.66
CA ASP A 301 -0.77 19.80 8.69
C ASP A 301 -2.13 20.33 8.21
N GLN A 302 -2.24 20.73 6.95
CA GLN A 302 -3.50 21.18 6.36
C GLN A 302 -4.53 20.05 6.29
N VAL A 303 -4.11 18.84 5.90
CA VAL A 303 -4.99 17.65 5.85
C VAL A 303 -5.51 17.30 7.24
N ALA A 304 -4.63 17.28 8.25
CA ALA A 304 -5.02 17.00 9.63
C ALA A 304 -6.00 18.06 10.18
N ASN A 305 -5.78 19.33 9.87
CA ASN A 305 -6.67 20.43 10.30
C ASN A 305 -8.06 20.30 9.64
N ILE A 306 -8.15 20.01 8.34
CA ILE A 306 -9.44 19.79 7.65
C ILE A 306 -10.19 18.60 8.26
N LEU A 307 -9.50 17.49 8.52
CA LEU A 307 -10.11 16.32 9.17
C LEU A 307 -10.70 16.67 10.53
N HIS A 308 -9.97 17.40 11.36
CA HIS A 308 -10.38 17.68 12.73
C HIS A 308 -11.40 18.82 12.83
N PHE A 309 -11.16 19.95 12.15
CA PHE A 309 -11.99 21.15 12.31
C PHE A 309 -13.14 21.24 11.30
N ASP A 310 -12.94 20.82 10.06
CA ASP A 310 -13.97 20.96 9.03
C ASP A 310 -14.87 19.71 8.93
N LEU A 311 -14.28 18.50 9.09
CA LEU A 311 -14.99 17.23 9.05
C LEU A 311 -15.34 16.69 10.45
N GLU A 312 -14.97 17.41 11.52
CA GLU A 312 -15.25 17.07 12.92
C GLU A 312 -14.89 15.60 13.27
N TYR A 313 -13.72 15.16 12.80
CA TYR A 313 -13.25 13.81 13.11
C TYR A 313 -12.45 13.79 14.41
N ASP A 314 -12.98 13.14 15.44
CA ASP A 314 -12.42 13.19 16.80
C ASP A 314 -11.24 12.22 17.02
N ASN A 315 -11.19 11.09 16.31
CA ASN A 315 -10.21 10.03 16.53
C ASN A 315 -8.87 10.31 15.84
N ILE A 316 -8.38 11.55 15.92
CA ILE A 316 -7.05 11.93 15.42
C ILE A 316 -6.05 11.95 16.59
N LEU A 317 -4.96 11.18 16.42
CA LEU A 317 -3.90 11.12 17.41
C LEU A 317 -3.08 12.41 17.43
N MET A 318 -2.87 12.95 18.63
CA MET A 318 -2.09 14.15 18.85
C MET A 318 -0.69 13.81 19.38
N CYS A 319 0.31 14.55 18.91
CA CYS A 319 1.68 14.42 19.39
C CYS A 319 2.13 15.70 20.10
N ALA A 320 2.84 15.53 21.22
CA ALA A 320 3.45 16.62 21.97
C ALA A 320 4.98 16.48 21.96
N MET A 321 5.69 17.60 21.93
CA MET A 321 7.15 17.64 22.08
C MET A 321 7.52 17.56 23.57
N ARG A 322 8.27 16.53 23.98
CA ARG A 322 8.71 16.30 25.35
C ARG A 322 10.24 16.34 25.47
N GLY A 323 10.80 17.55 25.43
CA GLY A 323 12.21 17.78 25.65
C GLY A 323 13.14 16.88 24.82
N ARG A 324 14.06 16.15 25.48
CA ARG A 324 15.00 15.22 24.83
C ARG A 324 14.36 13.91 24.32
N ALA A 325 13.17 13.56 24.81
CA ALA A 325 12.46 12.34 24.38
C ALA A 325 11.81 12.48 22.99
N GLY A 326 11.81 13.67 22.40
CA GLY A 326 11.21 13.91 21.09
C GLY A 326 9.69 13.98 21.13
N GLN A 327 9.02 13.44 20.11
CA GLN A 327 7.58 13.41 20.02
C GLN A 327 7.01 12.21 20.78
N ILE A 328 5.91 12.44 21.49
CA ILE A 328 5.16 11.43 22.24
C ILE A 328 3.69 11.62 21.92
N VAL A 329 2.99 10.50 21.66
CA VAL A 329 1.53 10.48 21.51
C VAL A 329 0.88 10.62 22.89
N GLY A 330 -0.18 11.42 23.00
CA GLY A 330 -0.91 11.61 24.24
C GLY A 330 -2.36 11.98 24.01
N SER A 331 -3.21 11.70 24.99
CA SER A 331 -4.62 12.08 25.00
C SER A 331 -4.79 13.54 25.39
N GLY A 332 -5.22 14.39 24.44
CA GLY A 332 -5.77 15.70 24.72
C GLY A 332 -4.77 16.85 24.92
N PHE A 333 -5.32 18.04 25.02
CA PHE A 333 -4.68 19.36 25.08
C PHE A 333 -3.82 19.67 26.33
N SER A 334 -3.32 18.70 27.05
CA SER A 334 -2.61 18.88 28.32
C SER A 334 -1.17 19.39 28.19
N GLY A 335 -0.77 20.03 27.12
CA GLY A 335 0.57 20.59 26.98
C GLY A 335 0.67 21.75 25.99
N LYS A 336 1.48 22.73 26.31
CA LYS A 336 1.65 24.00 25.56
C LYS A 336 2.07 23.88 24.09
N LYS A 337 2.26 22.66 23.49
CA LYS A 337 2.67 22.43 22.10
C LYS A 337 2.22 21.03 21.61
N SER A 338 0.95 20.70 21.74
CA SER A 338 0.39 19.52 21.03
C SER A 338 0.01 19.93 19.61
N GLN A 339 0.27 19.05 18.65
CA GLN A 339 -0.15 19.19 17.25
C GLN A 339 -0.94 17.95 16.82
N LEU A 340 -1.87 18.12 15.90
CA LEU A 340 -2.58 17.02 15.27
C LEU A 340 -1.58 16.22 14.43
N GLY A 341 -1.52 14.89 14.64
CA GLY A 341 -0.59 14.03 13.91
C GLY A 341 0.87 14.08 14.37
N VAL A 342 1.74 13.45 13.60
CA VAL A 342 3.17 13.27 13.90
C VAL A 342 4.05 13.99 12.87
N ARG A 343 5.10 14.66 13.34
CA ARG A 343 6.15 15.19 12.46
C ARG A 343 7.26 14.15 12.34
N THR A 344 7.54 13.68 11.14
CA THR A 344 8.60 12.72 10.88
C THR A 344 9.96 13.41 10.97
N THR A 345 10.52 13.40 12.18
CA THR A 345 11.89 13.83 12.45
C THR A 345 12.85 12.65 12.25
N ALA A 346 14.17 12.93 12.16
CA ALA A 346 15.18 11.86 12.08
C ALA A 346 15.07 10.84 13.24
N ALA A 347 14.66 11.27 14.44
CA ALA A 347 14.46 10.40 15.60
C ALA A 347 13.22 9.51 15.42
N VAL A 348 12.10 10.07 14.97
CA VAL A 348 10.86 9.31 14.66
C VAL A 348 11.14 8.28 13.57
N LYS A 349 11.74 8.69 12.46
CA LYS A 349 12.08 7.80 11.34
C LYS A 349 13.02 6.68 11.79
N LYS A 350 14.08 7.00 12.54
CA LYS A 350 15.04 6.01 13.02
C LYS A 350 14.40 4.96 13.94
N LEU A 351 13.58 5.41 14.91
CA LEU A 351 12.87 4.50 15.83
C LEU A 351 11.83 3.69 15.08
N GLY A 352 11.04 4.32 14.20
CA GLY A 352 10.05 3.65 13.38
C GLY A 352 10.67 2.59 12.48
N CYS A 353 11.78 2.89 11.78
CA CYS A 353 12.49 1.89 10.97
C CYS A 353 13.01 0.72 11.82
N SER A 354 13.60 0.98 13.00
CA SER A 354 14.09 -0.08 13.88
C SER A 354 12.95 -1.01 14.32
N ASN A 355 11.82 -0.45 14.70
CA ASN A 355 10.65 -1.23 15.13
C ASN A 355 9.97 -1.93 13.97
N LEU A 356 9.87 -1.29 12.79
CA LEU A 356 9.32 -1.92 11.58
C LEU A 356 10.10 -3.18 11.23
N LYS A 357 11.42 -3.09 11.28
CA LYS A 357 12.28 -4.26 11.07
C LYS A 357 11.90 -5.41 12.00
N THR A 358 11.81 -5.13 13.30
CA THR A 358 11.46 -6.14 14.31
C THR A 358 10.05 -6.70 14.10
N LEU A 359 9.06 -5.84 13.85
CA LEU A 359 7.66 -6.26 13.66
C LEU A 359 7.50 -7.17 12.42
N MET A 360 8.19 -6.87 11.34
CA MET A 360 8.07 -7.65 10.11
C MET A 360 8.95 -8.92 10.12
N GLU A 361 10.16 -8.86 10.68
CA GLU A 361 11.04 -10.01 10.76
C GLU A 361 10.51 -11.07 11.73
N ASP A 362 9.82 -10.65 12.81
CA ASP A 362 9.18 -11.53 13.82
C ASP A 362 7.74 -11.95 13.44
N ASP A 363 7.24 -11.65 12.26
CA ASP A 363 5.85 -11.91 11.81
C ASP A 363 4.77 -11.28 12.70
N LYS A 364 5.08 -10.15 13.34
CA LYS A 364 4.16 -9.39 14.20
C LYS A 364 3.33 -8.35 13.43
N LEU A 365 3.74 -8.02 12.21
CA LEU A 365 3.02 -7.18 11.26
C LEU A 365 2.96 -7.90 9.92
N LEU A 366 1.76 -8.19 9.44
CA LEU A 366 1.51 -8.94 8.21
C LEU A 366 0.97 -8.02 7.13
N THR A 367 1.45 -8.21 5.91
CA THR A 367 0.93 -7.56 4.71
C THR A 367 0.88 -8.54 3.56
N VAL A 368 -0.15 -8.42 2.73
CA VAL A 368 -0.31 -9.16 1.48
C VAL A 368 -0.36 -8.21 0.27
N ASP A 369 -0.18 -6.92 0.52
CA ASP A 369 -0.22 -5.90 -0.54
C ASP A 369 1.08 -5.89 -1.34
N TYR A 370 0.93 -5.96 -2.66
CA TYR A 370 2.06 -5.98 -3.60
C TYR A 370 2.86 -4.68 -3.59
N ASP A 371 2.20 -3.50 -3.56
CA ASP A 371 2.89 -2.21 -3.64
C ASP A 371 3.71 -1.95 -2.39
N ILE A 372 3.18 -2.31 -1.21
CA ILE A 372 3.91 -2.26 0.07
C ILE A 372 5.16 -3.14 0.01
N ILE A 373 5.01 -4.40 -0.44
CA ILE A 373 6.14 -5.33 -0.56
C ILE A 373 7.17 -4.76 -1.56
N SER A 374 6.72 -4.21 -2.69
CA SER A 374 7.58 -3.59 -3.70
C SER A 374 8.39 -2.42 -3.13
N GLU A 375 7.75 -1.50 -2.39
CA GLU A 375 8.46 -0.37 -1.77
C GLU A 375 9.47 -0.85 -0.73
N LEU A 376 9.13 -1.83 0.10
CA LEU A 376 10.07 -2.40 1.08
C LEU A 376 11.31 -3.04 0.44
N THR A 377 11.21 -3.55 -0.79
CA THR A 377 12.37 -4.11 -1.52
C THR A 377 13.34 -3.06 -2.04
N THR A 378 12.91 -1.81 -2.15
CA THR A 378 13.70 -0.66 -2.60
C THR A 378 13.99 0.33 -1.48
N PHE A 379 13.42 0.13 -0.30
CA PHE A 379 13.63 0.97 0.89
C PHE A 379 14.94 0.58 1.57
N ALA A 380 16.03 1.22 1.15
CA ALA A 380 17.39 0.85 1.50
C ALA A 380 18.08 1.93 2.34
N GLN A 381 19.15 1.54 3.00
CA GLN A 381 19.98 2.44 3.78
C GLN A 381 20.69 3.44 2.86
N LYS A 382 20.45 4.73 3.09
CA LYS A 382 21.11 5.83 2.43
C LYS A 382 21.69 6.77 3.49
N HIS A 383 23.03 6.85 3.57
CA HIS A 383 23.72 7.56 4.64
C HIS A 383 23.30 7.03 6.04
N ASN A 384 22.69 7.85 6.86
CA ASN A 384 22.24 7.52 8.22
C ASN A 384 20.71 7.30 8.32
N SER A 385 20.03 7.17 7.20
CA SER A 385 18.58 7.00 7.09
C SER A 385 18.22 5.84 6.16
N PHE A 386 16.94 5.54 6.05
CA PHE A 386 16.39 4.65 5.03
C PHE A 386 15.50 5.46 4.11
N GLU A 387 15.64 5.26 2.81
CA GLU A 387 14.88 5.98 1.77
C GLU A 387 14.71 5.07 0.57
N ALA A 388 13.73 5.37 -0.29
CA ALA A 388 13.61 4.69 -1.57
C ALA A 388 14.84 4.92 -2.45
N GLU A 389 15.16 3.93 -3.29
CA GLU A 389 16.15 4.10 -4.35
C GLU A 389 15.70 5.16 -5.37
N GLU A 390 16.67 5.68 -6.13
CA GLU A 390 16.40 6.68 -7.17
C GLU A 390 15.39 6.14 -8.21
N GLY A 391 14.28 6.85 -8.36
CA GLY A 391 13.18 6.47 -9.24
C GLY A 391 12.18 5.49 -8.64
N CYS A 392 12.26 5.20 -7.34
CA CYS A 392 11.27 4.45 -6.56
C CYS A 392 10.61 5.38 -5.53
N ASN A 393 9.47 4.94 -5.00
CA ASN A 393 8.69 5.67 -3.99
C ASN A 393 8.79 4.93 -2.65
N ASP A 394 8.59 5.66 -1.54
CA ASP A 394 8.56 5.12 -0.16
C ASP A 394 7.34 5.59 0.65
N ASP A 395 6.30 6.08 0.00
CA ASP A 395 5.12 6.66 0.66
C ASP A 395 4.38 5.63 1.55
N LEU A 396 4.16 4.40 1.03
CA LEU A 396 3.58 3.31 1.81
C LEU A 396 4.55 2.77 2.87
N ALA A 397 5.84 2.69 2.54
CA ALA A 397 6.86 2.31 3.51
C ALA A 397 6.94 3.33 4.66
N MET A 398 6.76 4.62 4.39
CA MET A 398 6.66 5.67 5.42
C MET A 398 5.42 5.51 6.29
N CYS A 399 4.27 5.16 5.73
CA CYS A 399 3.09 4.81 6.52
C CYS A 399 3.37 3.65 7.51
N LEU A 400 4.09 2.59 7.07
CA LEU A 400 4.53 1.50 7.95
C LEU A 400 5.52 1.96 9.02
N VAL A 401 6.46 2.84 8.68
CA VAL A 401 7.43 3.41 9.63
C VAL A 401 6.73 4.21 10.73
N ILE A 402 5.75 5.04 10.34
CA ILE A 402 4.95 5.84 11.29
C ILE A 402 4.11 4.93 12.19
N PHE A 403 3.48 3.89 11.64
CA PHE A 403 2.77 2.87 12.40
C PHE A 403 3.69 2.21 13.43
N SER A 404 4.86 1.74 12.99
CA SER A 404 5.80 1.04 13.85
C SER A 404 6.41 1.94 14.94
N TRP A 405 6.54 3.25 14.67
CA TRP A 405 6.89 4.23 15.67
C TRP A 405 5.78 4.37 16.72
N LEU A 406 4.51 4.40 16.29
CA LEU A 406 3.35 4.51 17.17
C LEU A 406 3.22 3.29 18.09
N VAL A 407 3.39 2.08 17.57
CA VAL A 407 3.32 0.82 18.35
C VAL A 407 4.32 0.80 19.51
N ALA A 408 5.45 1.50 19.38
CA ALA A 408 6.44 1.61 20.45
C ALA A 408 6.05 2.63 21.55
N GLN A 409 5.01 3.44 21.35
CA GLN A 409 4.58 4.43 22.33
C GLN A 409 3.75 3.80 23.44
N ASP A 410 3.95 4.26 24.67
CA ASP A 410 3.20 3.77 25.83
C ASP A 410 1.69 4.02 25.67
N TYR A 411 1.32 5.17 25.09
CA TYR A 411 -0.08 5.50 24.81
C TYR A 411 -0.78 4.46 23.92
N PHE A 412 -0.09 3.93 22.89
CA PHE A 412 -0.66 2.92 22.02
C PHE A 412 -0.94 1.62 22.79
N LYS A 413 -0.03 1.23 23.68
CA LYS A 413 -0.21 0.07 24.55
C LYS A 413 -1.41 0.25 25.49
N GLU A 414 -1.51 1.44 26.10
CA GLU A 414 -2.64 1.77 26.97
C GLU A 414 -3.96 1.78 26.21
N MET A 415 -3.98 2.31 24.98
CA MET A 415 -5.14 2.34 24.10
C MET A 415 -5.62 0.94 23.74
N THR A 416 -4.72 0.05 23.31
CA THR A 416 -5.05 -1.32 22.96
C THR A 416 -5.47 -2.12 24.20
N ASP A 417 -4.83 -1.92 25.36
CA ASP A 417 -5.23 -2.55 26.61
C ASP A 417 -6.60 -2.05 27.11
N ASN A 418 -6.91 -0.77 26.94
CA ASN A 418 -8.21 -0.21 27.30
C ASN A 418 -9.34 -0.73 26.41
N ASP A 419 -9.11 -0.91 25.12
CA ASP A 419 -10.08 -1.54 24.21
C ASP A 419 -10.37 -2.99 24.59
N VAL A 420 -9.35 -3.72 25.03
CA VAL A 420 -9.54 -5.09 25.58
C VAL A 420 -10.34 -5.04 26.89
N ARG A 421 -10.05 -4.11 27.80
CA ARG A 421 -10.83 -3.93 29.04
C ARG A 421 -12.27 -3.52 28.78
N LYS A 422 -12.50 -2.64 27.82
CA LYS A 422 -13.86 -2.22 27.43
C LYS A 422 -14.66 -3.39 26.86
N ARG A 423 -14.08 -4.22 26.00
CA ARG A 423 -14.70 -5.46 25.49
C ARG A 423 -15.01 -6.45 26.62
N ILE A 424 -14.05 -6.70 27.50
CA ILE A 424 -14.29 -7.59 28.66
C ILE A 424 -15.41 -7.03 29.53
N TYR A 425 -15.47 -5.72 29.74
CA TYR A 425 -16.53 -5.07 30.50
C TYR A 425 -17.90 -5.18 29.78
N GLU A 426 -17.93 -4.98 28.47
CA GLU A 426 -19.15 -5.13 27.66
C GLU A 426 -19.61 -6.58 27.59
N GLU A 427 -18.70 -7.56 27.47
CA GLU A 427 -19.01 -8.97 27.55
C GLU A 427 -19.57 -9.35 28.94
N GLN A 428 -18.96 -8.86 30.00
CA GLN A 428 -19.47 -9.05 31.37
C GLN A 428 -20.83 -8.40 31.57
N LYS A 429 -21.03 -7.19 31.06
CA LYS A 429 -22.32 -6.51 31.09
C LYS A 429 -23.38 -7.29 30.32
N ASN A 430 -23.08 -7.76 29.12
CA ASN A 430 -24.00 -8.57 28.31
C ASN A 430 -24.31 -9.93 29.00
N GLN A 431 -23.32 -10.56 29.65
CA GLN A 431 -23.55 -11.75 30.46
C GLN A 431 -24.43 -11.42 31.66
N ILE A 432 -24.19 -10.35 32.38
CA ILE A 432 -25.05 -9.91 33.48
C ILE A 432 -26.46 -9.58 32.99
N GLU A 433 -26.61 -8.92 31.84
CA GLU A 433 -27.92 -8.67 31.24
C GLU A 433 -28.63 -9.97 30.76
N GLN A 434 -27.87 -10.95 30.27
CA GLN A 434 -28.40 -12.29 29.94
C GLN A 434 -28.75 -13.12 31.17
N ASP A 435 -27.93 -13.03 32.24
CA ASP A 435 -28.23 -13.69 33.53
C ASP A 435 -29.32 -12.96 34.31
N MET A 436 -29.52 -11.68 34.05
CA MET A 436 -30.69 -10.87 34.49
C MET A 436 -31.85 -10.97 33.50
N SER A 437 -31.82 -11.94 32.59
CA SER A 437 -32.99 -12.36 31.84
C SER A 437 -34.18 -12.51 32.82
N PRO A 438 -35.29 -11.84 32.58
CA PRO A 438 -36.25 -11.60 33.61
C PRO A 438 -36.69 -12.95 34.19
N PHE A 439 -36.37 -13.19 35.46
CA PHE A 439 -37.34 -13.93 36.26
C PHE A 439 -38.64 -13.16 36.08
N GLY A 440 -39.45 -13.64 35.18
CA GLY A 440 -40.76 -13.07 34.97
C GLY A 440 -41.41 -12.97 36.33
N PHE A 441 -41.59 -11.76 36.83
CA PHE A 441 -42.64 -11.51 37.77
C PHE A 441 -43.91 -11.84 37.01
N ILE A 442 -44.37 -13.08 37.11
CA ILE A 442 -45.75 -13.43 36.84
C ILE A 442 -46.48 -12.73 37.96
N ALA A 443 -46.86 -11.46 37.74
CA ALA A 443 -47.89 -10.82 38.46
C ALA A 443 -49.18 -11.57 38.04
N ASP A 444 -49.62 -12.48 38.87
CA ASP A 444 -50.86 -13.25 38.62
C ASP A 444 -52.12 -12.37 38.84
N GLY A 445 -51.98 -11.05 38.90
CA GLY A 445 -53.08 -10.09 38.91
C GLY A 445 -54.00 -10.17 40.13
N LEU A 446 -53.56 -10.81 41.21
CA LEU A 446 -54.37 -11.06 42.40
C LEU A 446 -53.85 -10.41 43.68
N ASP A 447 -52.72 -9.66 43.61
CA ASP A 447 -52.31 -8.87 44.78
C ASP A 447 -53.03 -7.52 44.76
N ASP A 448 -54.09 -7.45 45.56
CA ASP A 448 -54.70 -6.18 45.96
C ASP A 448 -53.65 -5.35 46.71
N TYR A 449 -53.04 -4.40 46.03
CA TYR A 449 -52.22 -3.39 46.69
C TYR A 449 -53.13 -2.56 47.57
N ASN A 450 -52.98 -2.64 48.85
CA ASN A 450 -53.65 -1.73 49.81
C ASN A 450 -53.16 -0.32 49.59
N VAL A 451 -53.90 0.43 48.78
CA VAL A 451 -53.69 1.88 48.59
C VAL A 451 -54.40 2.59 49.74
N THR A 452 -53.66 3.25 50.61
CA THR A 452 -54.21 4.18 51.58
C THR A 452 -54.15 5.59 51.04
N VAL A 453 -55.27 6.30 51.09
CA VAL A 453 -55.37 7.69 50.71
C VAL A 453 -55.30 8.53 51.99
N ASP A 454 -54.42 9.52 52.08
CA ASP A 454 -54.36 10.45 53.16
C ASP A 454 -55.58 11.42 53.06
N GLU A 455 -56.39 11.48 54.08
CA GLU A 455 -57.67 12.25 54.06
C GLU A 455 -57.43 13.76 54.11
N GLU A 456 -56.21 14.25 54.53
CA GLU A 456 -55.93 15.69 54.62
C GLU A 456 -55.26 16.22 53.36
N THR A 457 -54.39 15.46 52.69
CA THR A 457 -53.61 15.87 51.51
C THR A 457 -54.09 15.31 50.18
N GLY A 458 -54.87 14.23 50.21
CA GLY A 458 -55.37 13.55 49.01
C GLY A 458 -54.31 12.64 48.33
N ASP A 459 -53.11 12.50 48.90
CA ASP A 459 -52.05 11.68 48.37
C ASP A 459 -52.32 10.19 48.49
N ARG A 460 -51.93 9.41 47.48
CA ARG A 460 -52.09 7.97 47.43
C ARG A 460 -50.79 7.27 47.77
N TRP A 461 -50.80 6.40 48.78
CA TRP A 461 -49.66 5.67 49.28
C TRP A 461 -49.83 4.18 49.01
N ILE A 462 -48.77 3.57 48.41
CA ILE A 462 -48.72 2.10 48.19
C ILE A 462 -47.65 1.54 49.12
N PHE A 463 -48.05 0.59 49.95
CA PHE A 463 -47.14 -0.13 50.84
C PHE A 463 -46.57 -1.33 50.07
N ALA A 464 -45.33 -1.28 49.59
CA ALA A 464 -44.63 -2.43 49.00
C ALA A 464 -44.11 -3.33 50.10
N GLY A 465 -44.79 -4.48 50.28
CA GLY A 465 -44.55 -5.38 51.40
C GLY A 465 -43.19 -6.01 51.42
N GLN A 466 -42.50 -5.86 52.46
CA GLN A 466 -41.79 -6.74 53.38
C GLN A 466 -41.04 -5.87 54.41
N LYS A 467 -41.24 -6.14 55.65
CA LYS A 467 -40.46 -5.54 56.72
C LYS A 467 -39.00 -6.05 56.62
N ASN A 468 -38.05 -5.15 56.43
CA ASN A 468 -36.67 -5.55 56.62
C ASN A 468 -36.34 -5.61 58.13
N GLU A 469 -35.18 -6.23 58.50
CA GLU A 469 -34.80 -6.54 59.89
C GLU A 469 -34.78 -5.36 60.87
N ASN A 470 -34.94 -4.15 60.34
CA ASN A 470 -34.95 -2.91 61.17
C ASN A 470 -36.33 -2.27 61.35
N ASN A 471 -37.42 -2.97 60.98
CA ASN A 471 -38.79 -2.50 61.16
C ASN A 471 -39.16 -1.16 60.44
N ALA A 472 -38.41 -0.77 59.39
CA ALA A 472 -38.73 0.40 58.57
C ALA A 472 -39.52 -0.06 57.32
N LEU A 473 -40.61 0.63 57.04
CA LEU A 473 -41.39 0.45 55.81
C LEU A 473 -40.86 1.40 54.71
N GLU A 474 -40.62 0.88 53.53
CA GLU A 474 -40.37 1.73 52.37
C GLU A 474 -41.68 2.29 51.85
N VAL A 475 -41.80 3.61 51.81
CA VAL A 475 -43.01 4.34 51.41
C VAL A 475 -42.71 5.06 50.10
N TRP A 476 -43.53 4.85 49.09
CA TRP A 476 -43.44 5.51 47.81
C TRP A 476 -44.66 6.42 47.59
N ASN A 477 -44.42 7.66 47.15
CA ASN A 477 -45.49 8.51 46.67
C ASN A 477 -45.66 8.33 45.16
N VAL A 478 -46.90 8.20 44.70
CA VAL A 478 -47.27 7.96 43.29
C VAL A 478 -48.10 9.16 42.82
N ASP A 479 -47.65 9.88 41.82
CA ASP A 479 -48.38 10.99 41.23
C ASP A 479 -49.61 10.55 40.43
N GLU A 480 -50.42 11.50 39.97
CA GLU A 480 -51.66 11.27 39.22
C GLU A 480 -51.45 10.50 37.89
N TYR A 481 -50.19 10.38 37.40
CA TYR A 481 -49.80 9.70 36.15
C TYR A 481 -49.09 8.36 36.37
N GLY A 482 -48.92 7.94 37.64
CA GLY A 482 -48.32 6.65 37.96
C GLY A 482 -46.75 6.65 38.06
N ASP A 483 -46.11 7.82 38.05
CA ASP A 483 -44.68 7.95 38.25
C ASP A 483 -44.30 7.85 39.73
N ARG A 484 -43.18 7.21 40.06
CA ARG A 484 -42.71 6.90 41.41
C ARG A 484 -41.59 7.86 41.80
N SER A 485 -41.78 8.67 42.89
CA SER A 485 -40.72 9.48 43.46
C SER A 485 -40.29 8.94 44.84
N TYR A 486 -38.97 8.87 45.06
CA TYR A 486 -38.35 8.37 46.29
C TYR A 486 -38.34 9.47 47.36
N MET A 487 -39.01 9.24 48.49
CA MET A 487 -38.86 10.14 49.64
C MET A 487 -38.07 9.44 50.77
N TRP A 488 -37.09 10.15 51.29
CA TRP A 488 -36.20 9.74 52.34
C TRP A 488 -36.89 9.46 53.68
N ASN A 489 -36.39 8.42 54.33
CA ASN A 489 -36.69 7.94 55.68
C ASN A 489 -37.19 8.98 56.68
N TYR A 490 -38.34 8.74 57.26
CA TYR A 490 -38.65 9.18 58.61
C TYR A 490 -38.56 8.00 59.58
N ARG A 491 -37.77 8.23 60.65
CA ARG A 491 -37.67 7.39 61.82
C ARG A 491 -38.94 7.42 62.64
#